data_454b8125736e623d96deeab43f7f14e9
#
_entry.id   454b8125736e623d96deeab43f7f14e9
#
_cell.length_a   1.000
_cell.length_b   1.000
_cell.length_c   1.000
_cell.angle_alpha   90.00
_cell.angle_beta   90.00
_cell.angle_gamma   90.00
#
_symmetry.space_group_name_H-M   'P 1'
#
loop_
_entity.id
_entity.type
_entity.pdbx_description
1 polymer ?
#
loop_
_entity_poly.entity_id
_entity_poly.type
_entity_poly.pdbx_seq_one_letter_code
_entity_poly.pdbx_strand_id
1 'polypeptide(L)'
;MDYVAIHAYWGGSGGSVVVSSVKDWYNKLKEVHEKTGRPLWITEWNNGANWTHETWPSDKAAQQEKQRLFMTEILAMMDTCKFIERYSVYNWVEEKRSLFWQNLNLTPAGKVYANFNAEMAFDRSTEVIPTWTVREAPVLSYQYDKEQNGIMLRWEDVNNELVDGYLVERSVNGSTYTEIGRTESGQVSYIDPLISASLLNGGEVKYRVSSLLGGKVKKMSNIIQYGALNSLASQPFFGRSITSVGQSFYLFGEEYTEKPVMVLGAQTYRMRTPMTTRIGSLTQGACEFGPMLWDYNKNQTFVSKDTLGYMIFPKTGTYQLGGITARAGHVAGVTENAVKVFFDTPFDEVPVVFCSQVTGNSALPTAIRVRNVTREGFEVLLAFEESVAAPVVAEDVCYVAMTQGEGLLNGHRIQVGCTEDAAVTSSSRTPFQIWYGKNYYAPYYAFFGAMQSLYGSPAANLRVLNKGANTIDVFVDYTPSSRTESETVGWCVMETGNATGIYDTQTDDITRMLVYDNGNGKICLLNGGIMPKIDVYSVTGQLLLSRTTVDVLDISNLPAAIYLVRVGNLGSLKIVKSN
;
A
#
# COMPACT_ATOMS: atom_id res chain seq x y z
N MET A 1 24.98 -8.87 -20.84
CA MET A 1 26.29 -9.25 -20.21
C MET A 1 27.36 -8.54 -21.01
N ASP A 2 28.09 -7.64 -20.38
CA ASP A 2 28.99 -6.72 -21.11
C ASP A 2 30.43 -7.24 -21.18
N TYR A 3 30.83 -8.12 -20.27
CA TYR A 3 32.13 -8.77 -20.18
C TYR A 3 32.00 -10.18 -19.58
N VAL A 4 33.07 -10.96 -19.68
CA VAL A 4 33.21 -12.30 -19.06
C VAL A 4 34.25 -12.23 -17.97
N ALA A 5 33.86 -12.54 -16.73
CA ALA A 5 34.76 -12.65 -15.60
C ALA A 5 35.33 -14.07 -15.54
N ILE A 6 36.66 -14.20 -15.40
CA ILE A 6 37.34 -15.49 -15.31
C ILE A 6 38.42 -15.48 -14.25
N HIS A 7 38.72 -16.67 -13.69
CA HIS A 7 39.91 -16.94 -12.89
C HIS A 7 40.92 -17.68 -13.76
N ALA A 8 42.14 -17.17 -13.80
CA ALA A 8 43.19 -17.71 -14.67
C ALA A 8 44.38 -18.28 -13.85
N TYR A 9 44.34 -19.57 -13.54
CA TYR A 9 45.35 -20.29 -12.78
C TYR A 9 45.94 -21.47 -13.58
N TRP A 10 46.04 -21.30 -14.89
CA TRP A 10 46.52 -22.37 -15.75
C TRP A 10 48.02 -22.57 -15.53
N GLY A 11 48.39 -23.67 -15.00
CA GLY A 11 49.78 -24.08 -14.79
C GLY A 11 49.97 -25.56 -15.12
N GLY A 12 51.15 -25.93 -15.51
CA GLY A 12 51.77 -27.19 -15.88
C GLY A 12 51.03 -28.52 -15.78
N SER A 13 51.58 -29.52 -16.31
CA SER A 13 51.11 -30.88 -16.61
C SER A 13 50.28 -31.55 -15.50
N GLY A 14 49.01 -31.79 -15.72
CA GLY A 14 48.17 -32.62 -14.82
C GLY A 14 46.68 -32.56 -15.05
N GLY A 15 46.22 -31.71 -15.91
CA GLY A 15 44.83 -31.61 -16.38
C GLY A 15 44.71 -31.57 -17.89
N SER A 16 43.51 -31.55 -18.38
CA SER A 16 43.21 -31.48 -19.81
C SER A 16 43.66 -30.18 -20.53
N VAL A 17 44.24 -29.21 -19.80
CA VAL A 17 44.75 -27.95 -20.37
C VAL A 17 46.13 -27.69 -19.77
N VAL A 18 47.18 -27.90 -20.55
CA VAL A 18 48.56 -27.55 -20.22
C VAL A 18 48.82 -26.15 -20.76
N VAL A 19 48.99 -25.18 -19.84
CA VAL A 19 49.42 -23.82 -20.15
C VAL A 19 50.77 -23.62 -19.52
N SER A 20 51.82 -23.73 -20.31
CA SER A 20 53.22 -23.77 -19.85
C SER A 20 53.98 -22.49 -20.22
N SER A 21 53.43 -21.64 -21.05
CA SER A 21 54.08 -20.43 -21.53
C SER A 21 53.12 -19.23 -21.58
N VAL A 22 53.66 -18.03 -21.66
CA VAL A 22 52.89 -16.79 -21.83
C VAL A 22 52.07 -16.87 -23.12
N LYS A 23 52.60 -17.51 -24.18
CA LYS A 23 51.87 -17.72 -25.43
C LYS A 23 50.65 -18.63 -25.24
N ASP A 24 50.72 -19.66 -24.41
CA ASP A 24 49.61 -20.56 -24.13
C ASP A 24 48.54 -19.81 -23.32
N TRP A 25 48.93 -18.94 -22.37
CA TRP A 25 48.02 -18.07 -21.67
C TRP A 25 47.28 -17.16 -22.63
N TYR A 26 48.00 -16.48 -23.52
CA TYR A 26 47.40 -15.64 -24.54
C TYR A 26 46.36 -16.43 -25.38
N ASN A 27 46.76 -17.59 -25.88
CA ASN A 27 45.88 -18.40 -26.71
C ASN A 27 44.61 -18.83 -25.97
N LYS A 28 44.74 -19.18 -24.68
CA LYS A 28 43.59 -19.59 -23.85
C LYS A 28 42.66 -18.42 -23.54
N LEU A 29 43.15 -17.27 -23.20
CA LEU A 29 42.38 -16.05 -23.01
C LEU A 29 41.67 -15.63 -24.28
N LYS A 30 42.40 -15.70 -25.44
CA LYS A 30 41.85 -15.40 -26.74
C LYS A 30 40.72 -16.37 -27.11
N GLU A 31 40.86 -17.66 -26.86
CA GLU A 31 39.82 -18.66 -27.06
C GLU A 31 38.52 -18.33 -26.32
N VAL A 32 38.64 -17.92 -25.06
CA VAL A 32 37.47 -17.50 -24.25
C VAL A 32 36.82 -16.26 -24.84
N HIS A 33 37.61 -15.27 -25.23
CA HIS A 33 37.10 -14.06 -25.86
C HIS A 33 36.38 -14.38 -27.20
N GLU A 34 36.99 -15.16 -28.09
CA GLU A 34 36.41 -15.52 -29.39
C GLU A 34 35.11 -16.33 -29.28
N LYS A 35 35.04 -17.24 -28.30
CA LYS A 35 33.82 -18.03 -28.01
C LYS A 35 32.67 -17.21 -27.43
N THR A 36 32.98 -16.17 -26.73
CA THR A 36 31.98 -15.36 -26.03
C THR A 36 31.62 -14.05 -26.74
N GLY A 37 32.51 -13.59 -27.63
CA GLY A 37 32.40 -12.28 -28.28
C GLY A 37 32.45 -11.10 -27.31
N ARG A 38 33.01 -11.29 -26.07
CA ARG A 38 32.99 -10.32 -25.01
C ARG A 38 34.41 -10.01 -24.49
N PRO A 39 34.67 -8.79 -24.01
CA PRO A 39 35.90 -8.48 -23.31
C PRO A 39 36.02 -9.31 -22.02
N LEU A 40 37.24 -9.53 -21.58
CA LEU A 40 37.54 -10.33 -20.39
C LEU A 40 37.92 -9.46 -19.20
N TRP A 41 37.38 -9.80 -18.04
CA TRP A 41 37.84 -9.39 -16.73
C TRP A 41 38.48 -10.59 -16.06
N ILE A 42 39.81 -10.54 -15.90
CA ILE A 42 40.56 -11.57 -15.20
C ILE A 42 40.57 -11.21 -13.71
N THR A 43 39.57 -11.68 -12.99
CA THR A 43 39.33 -11.31 -11.59
C THR A 43 40.33 -11.93 -10.62
N GLU A 44 40.94 -13.06 -11.03
CA GLU A 44 42.03 -13.69 -10.28
C GLU A 44 43.02 -14.36 -11.25
N TRP A 45 44.28 -14.12 -11.01
CA TRP A 45 45.36 -14.83 -11.72
C TRP A 45 46.64 -14.89 -10.87
N ASN A 46 47.44 -15.90 -11.12
CA ASN A 46 48.82 -16.04 -10.62
C ASN A 46 49.53 -17.12 -11.45
N ASN A 47 50.82 -17.37 -11.16
CA ASN A 47 51.59 -18.47 -11.72
C ASN A 47 51.15 -19.80 -11.12
N GLY A 48 49.97 -20.26 -11.51
CA GLY A 48 49.29 -21.38 -10.94
C GLY A 48 48.78 -21.14 -9.51
N ALA A 49 48.29 -22.20 -8.88
CA ALA A 49 47.77 -22.24 -7.52
C ALA A 49 48.26 -23.51 -6.78
N ASN A 50 47.87 -23.71 -5.53
CA ASN A 50 48.27 -24.86 -4.72
C ASN A 50 47.76 -26.22 -5.26
N TRP A 51 46.74 -26.19 -6.13
CA TRP A 51 46.19 -27.38 -6.83
C TRP A 51 46.69 -27.57 -8.24
N THR A 52 47.56 -26.67 -8.75
CA THR A 52 48.15 -26.77 -10.08
C THR A 52 49.53 -27.44 -9.99
N HIS A 53 50.03 -28.01 -11.11
CA HIS A 53 51.17 -28.91 -11.12
C HIS A 53 52.43 -28.30 -11.78
N GLU A 54 52.67 -27.00 -11.58
CA GLU A 54 53.88 -26.36 -12.08
C GLU A 54 55.12 -26.87 -11.33
N THR A 55 56.18 -27.05 -12.10
CA THR A 55 57.48 -27.38 -11.55
C THR A 55 58.15 -26.13 -10.97
N TRP A 56 58.50 -26.16 -9.69
CA TRP A 56 59.19 -25.09 -9.01
C TRP A 56 60.61 -25.53 -8.66
N PRO A 57 61.61 -24.62 -8.75
CA PRO A 57 62.95 -24.89 -8.18
C PRO A 57 62.88 -25.19 -6.68
N SER A 58 63.84 -25.97 -6.19
CA SER A 58 63.97 -26.24 -4.75
C SER A 58 64.53 -25.02 -3.97
N ASP A 59 65.36 -24.24 -4.62
CA ASP A 59 65.99 -23.05 -4.03
C ASP A 59 65.02 -21.86 -4.02
N LYS A 60 64.92 -21.19 -2.86
CA LYS A 60 64.01 -20.05 -2.68
C LYS A 60 64.33 -18.86 -3.57
N ALA A 61 65.60 -18.53 -3.80
CA ALA A 61 65.97 -17.43 -4.67
C ALA A 61 65.58 -17.72 -6.13
N ALA A 62 65.79 -18.95 -6.56
CA ALA A 62 65.37 -19.40 -7.91
C ALA A 62 63.82 -19.43 -8.05
N GLN A 63 63.07 -19.74 -6.97
CA GLN A 63 61.61 -19.64 -6.98
C GLN A 63 61.15 -18.18 -7.17
N GLN A 64 61.75 -17.26 -6.45
CA GLN A 64 61.42 -15.84 -6.54
C GLN A 64 61.78 -15.25 -7.91
N GLU A 65 62.90 -15.67 -8.48
CA GLU A 65 63.29 -15.27 -9.81
C GLU A 65 62.33 -15.81 -10.90
N LYS A 66 61.93 -17.07 -10.77
CA LYS A 66 60.91 -17.66 -11.64
C LYS A 66 59.58 -16.89 -11.58
N GLN A 67 59.13 -16.54 -10.37
CA GLN A 67 57.90 -15.76 -10.20
C GLN A 67 58.06 -14.33 -10.76
N ARG A 68 59.20 -13.69 -10.55
CA ARG A 68 59.50 -12.38 -11.10
C ARG A 68 59.43 -12.34 -12.63
N LEU A 69 60.07 -13.32 -13.30
CA LEU A 69 60.06 -13.43 -14.75
C LEU A 69 58.63 -13.66 -15.27
N PHE A 70 57.94 -14.61 -14.65
CA PHE A 70 56.51 -14.86 -15.01
C PHE A 70 55.69 -13.61 -14.89
N MET A 71 55.78 -12.85 -13.77
CA MET A 71 55.04 -11.61 -13.55
C MET A 71 55.34 -10.59 -14.65
N THR A 72 56.62 -10.43 -14.98
CA THR A 72 57.06 -9.49 -16.04
C THR A 72 56.42 -9.80 -17.38
N GLU A 73 56.50 -11.07 -17.80
CA GLU A 73 56.01 -11.51 -19.10
C GLU A 73 54.48 -11.48 -19.21
N ILE A 74 53.78 -11.94 -18.17
CA ILE A 74 52.32 -12.00 -18.14
C ILE A 74 51.71 -10.60 -18.12
N LEU A 75 52.23 -9.66 -17.33
CA LEU A 75 51.76 -8.29 -17.29
C LEU A 75 51.93 -7.63 -18.68
N ALA A 76 53.10 -7.78 -19.31
CA ALA A 76 53.35 -7.25 -20.65
C ALA A 76 52.38 -7.85 -21.67
N MET A 77 52.11 -9.15 -21.63
CA MET A 77 51.18 -9.82 -22.52
C MET A 77 49.73 -9.33 -22.29
N MET A 78 49.25 -9.28 -21.04
CA MET A 78 47.88 -8.88 -20.74
C MET A 78 47.63 -7.42 -21.11
N ASP A 79 48.60 -6.54 -20.90
CA ASP A 79 48.51 -5.14 -21.27
C ASP A 79 48.41 -4.88 -22.77
N THR A 80 48.99 -5.76 -23.58
CA THR A 80 48.89 -5.69 -25.07
C THR A 80 47.59 -6.27 -25.61
N CYS A 81 46.80 -6.97 -24.82
CA CYS A 81 45.59 -7.65 -25.28
C CYS A 81 44.36 -6.73 -25.24
N LYS A 82 43.92 -6.20 -26.37
CA LYS A 82 42.73 -5.32 -26.48
C LYS A 82 41.43 -5.96 -26.01
N PHE A 83 41.37 -7.26 -25.88
CA PHE A 83 40.18 -7.98 -25.37
C PHE A 83 40.23 -8.23 -23.85
N ILE A 84 41.32 -7.88 -23.17
CA ILE A 84 41.43 -7.91 -21.72
C ILE A 84 41.22 -6.48 -21.25
N GLU A 85 40.08 -6.25 -20.58
CA GLU A 85 39.71 -4.92 -20.10
C GLU A 85 40.28 -4.64 -18.70
N ARG A 86 40.26 -5.68 -17.85
CA ARG A 86 40.76 -5.58 -16.46
C ARG A 86 41.39 -6.87 -16.01
N TYR A 87 42.37 -6.78 -15.13
CA TYR A 87 42.97 -7.94 -14.47
C TYR A 87 43.42 -7.62 -13.04
N SER A 88 43.31 -8.61 -12.15
CA SER A 88 43.69 -8.49 -10.74
C SER A 88 44.45 -9.73 -10.32
N VAL A 89 45.68 -9.53 -9.77
CA VAL A 89 46.49 -10.63 -9.26
C VAL A 89 45.93 -11.15 -7.93
N TYR A 90 45.81 -12.47 -7.80
CA TYR A 90 45.45 -13.10 -6.54
C TYR A 90 46.67 -13.33 -5.68
N ASN A 91 46.75 -12.72 -4.49
CA ASN A 91 47.94 -12.76 -3.63
C ASN A 91 47.78 -13.62 -2.37
N TRP A 92 46.66 -14.30 -2.17
CA TRP A 92 46.52 -15.26 -1.05
C TRP A 92 47.06 -16.63 -1.43
N VAL A 93 48.40 -16.72 -1.57
CA VAL A 93 49.14 -17.82 -2.15
C VAL A 93 50.37 -18.14 -1.31
N GLU A 94 51.07 -19.25 -1.65
CA GLU A 94 52.33 -19.64 -1.00
C GLU A 94 53.44 -18.62 -1.27
N GLU A 95 54.41 -18.54 -0.38
CA GLU A 95 55.53 -17.56 -0.42
C GLU A 95 56.19 -17.46 -1.81
N LYS A 96 56.35 -18.57 -2.53
CA LYS A 96 56.95 -18.60 -3.88
C LYS A 96 56.17 -17.85 -4.94
N ARG A 97 54.82 -17.62 -4.73
CA ARG A 97 53.95 -16.92 -5.64
C ARG A 97 53.51 -15.56 -5.10
N SER A 98 53.81 -15.23 -3.83
CA SER A 98 53.33 -14.04 -3.15
C SER A 98 54.00 -12.78 -3.66
N LEU A 99 53.25 -11.67 -3.67
CA LEU A 99 53.79 -10.34 -3.91
C LEU A 99 54.43 -9.71 -2.68
N PHE A 100 54.17 -10.25 -1.53
CA PHE A 100 54.70 -9.77 -0.23
C PHE A 100 55.37 -10.89 0.55
N TRP A 101 56.45 -10.54 1.23
CA TRP A 101 57.02 -11.35 2.28
C TRP A 101 56.13 -11.30 3.53
N GLN A 102 56.35 -12.19 4.46
CA GLN A 102 55.63 -12.19 5.75
C GLN A 102 55.76 -10.86 6.54
N ASN A 103 56.85 -10.14 6.34
CA ASN A 103 57.11 -8.84 6.94
C ASN A 103 56.49 -7.67 6.13
N LEU A 104 55.59 -7.97 5.20
CA LEU A 104 54.88 -7.00 4.30
C LEU A 104 55.78 -6.24 3.31
N ASN A 105 57.06 -6.56 3.22
CA ASN A 105 57.90 -6.01 2.15
C ASN A 105 57.60 -6.71 0.82
N LEU A 106 57.78 -5.97 -0.27
CA LEU A 106 57.55 -6.53 -1.62
C LEU A 106 58.59 -7.60 -1.96
N THR A 107 58.12 -8.72 -2.50
CA THR A 107 58.96 -9.75 -3.15
C THR A 107 59.51 -9.18 -4.48
N PRO A 108 60.47 -9.88 -5.14
CA PRO A 108 60.88 -9.51 -6.49
C PRO A 108 59.72 -9.40 -7.48
N ALA A 109 58.75 -10.31 -7.46
CA ALA A 109 57.54 -10.25 -8.27
C ALA A 109 56.62 -9.11 -7.85
N GLY A 110 56.52 -8.86 -6.54
CA GLY A 110 55.73 -7.73 -6.00
C GLY A 110 56.28 -6.36 -6.47
N LYS A 111 57.61 -6.24 -6.56
CA LYS A 111 58.23 -5.03 -7.11
C LYS A 111 57.94 -4.83 -8.59
N VAL A 112 57.91 -5.92 -9.39
CA VAL A 112 57.48 -5.87 -10.79
C VAL A 112 56.05 -5.38 -10.88
N TYR A 113 55.13 -5.96 -10.16
CA TYR A 113 53.73 -5.60 -10.16
C TYR A 113 53.50 -4.15 -9.74
N ALA A 114 54.16 -3.70 -8.64
CA ALA A 114 54.00 -2.34 -8.11
C ALA A 114 54.56 -1.24 -9.05
N ASN A 115 55.58 -1.57 -9.84
CA ASN A 115 56.26 -0.63 -10.73
C ASN A 115 55.79 -0.78 -12.20
N PHE A 116 54.91 -1.71 -12.49
CA PHE A 116 54.39 -1.91 -13.83
C PHE A 116 53.42 -0.77 -14.18
N ASN A 117 53.71 -0.07 -15.28
CA ASN A 117 52.81 0.92 -15.85
C ASN A 117 52.27 0.39 -17.17
N ALA A 118 50.99 0.22 -17.24
CA ALA A 118 50.32 -0.22 -18.46
C ALA A 118 50.42 0.86 -19.54
N GLU A 119 50.81 0.47 -20.76
CA GLU A 119 50.85 1.39 -21.91
C GLU A 119 49.43 1.79 -22.35
N MET A 120 48.46 0.88 -22.17
CA MET A 120 47.03 1.10 -22.37
C MET A 120 46.39 1.54 -21.06
N ALA A 121 47.04 2.47 -20.36
CA ALA A 121 46.54 2.93 -19.07
C ALA A 121 45.12 3.49 -19.23
N PHE A 122 44.37 3.19 -18.24
CA PHE A 122 43.06 3.71 -17.91
C PHE A 122 42.82 5.15 -18.38
N ASP A 123 42.07 5.30 -19.44
CA ASP A 123 41.57 6.59 -19.88
C ASP A 123 40.28 6.90 -19.08
N ARG A 124 40.38 7.91 -18.19
CA ARG A 124 39.20 8.35 -17.42
C ARG A 124 38.03 8.80 -18.29
N SER A 125 38.27 9.18 -19.53
CA SER A 125 37.18 9.56 -20.46
C SER A 125 36.41 8.35 -20.98
N THR A 126 37.00 7.16 -20.94
CA THR A 126 36.37 5.90 -21.32
C THR A 126 35.93 5.07 -20.12
N GLU A 127 36.20 5.55 -18.90
CA GLU A 127 35.69 4.90 -17.70
C GLU A 127 34.18 4.95 -17.70
N VAL A 128 33.56 3.81 -17.97
CA VAL A 128 32.22 3.57 -17.47
C VAL A 128 32.36 3.35 -15.98
N ILE A 129 32.34 4.43 -15.21
CA ILE A 129 32.11 4.34 -13.77
C ILE A 129 30.83 3.51 -13.66
N PRO A 130 30.84 2.33 -13.01
CA PRO A 130 29.61 1.59 -12.79
C PRO A 130 28.66 2.58 -12.10
N THR A 131 27.73 3.11 -12.86
CA THR A 131 26.67 3.91 -12.26
C THR A 131 25.90 2.91 -11.43
N TRP A 132 26.06 2.97 -10.13
CA TRP A 132 25.24 2.24 -9.18
C TRP A 132 23.80 2.55 -9.54
N THR A 133 23.11 1.56 -10.08
CA THR A 133 21.70 1.72 -10.36
C THR A 133 20.97 1.49 -9.04
N VAL A 134 20.27 2.47 -8.59
CA VAL A 134 19.28 2.32 -7.51
C VAL A 134 18.30 1.22 -7.94
N ARG A 135 18.35 0.05 -7.28
CA ARG A 135 17.60 -1.14 -7.69
C ARG A 135 16.16 -1.07 -7.26
N GLU A 136 15.92 -0.66 -6.04
CA GLU A 136 14.62 -0.60 -5.42
C GLU A 136 14.17 0.84 -5.22
N ALA A 137 12.87 1.04 -5.17
CA ALA A 137 12.28 2.33 -4.87
C ALA A 137 12.16 2.50 -3.35
N PRO A 138 12.28 3.72 -2.83
CA PRO A 138 11.95 3.99 -1.43
C PRO A 138 10.51 3.57 -1.11
N VAL A 139 10.28 3.07 0.09
CA VAL A 139 8.92 2.77 0.59
C VAL A 139 8.50 3.86 1.54
N LEU A 140 7.59 4.72 1.08
CA LEU A 140 7.13 5.90 1.79
C LEU A 140 5.96 5.56 2.72
N SER A 141 6.02 6.07 3.95
CA SER A 141 4.96 6.08 4.96
C SER A 141 4.76 7.48 5.52
N TYR A 142 3.69 7.71 6.26
CA TYR A 142 3.46 8.98 6.94
C TYR A 142 2.76 8.80 8.29
N GLN A 143 2.91 9.81 9.12
CA GLN A 143 2.23 9.93 10.40
C GLN A 143 1.88 11.41 10.64
N TYR A 144 0.71 11.66 11.23
CA TYR A 144 0.39 13.01 11.72
C TYR A 144 1.20 13.32 12.98
N ASP A 145 1.99 14.37 12.92
CA ASP A 145 2.72 14.91 14.06
C ASP A 145 1.90 16.04 14.71
N LYS A 146 1.32 15.75 15.87
CA LYS A 146 0.46 16.71 16.60
C LYS A 146 1.22 17.89 17.18
N GLU A 147 2.48 17.68 17.56
CA GLU A 147 3.30 18.71 18.19
C GLU A 147 3.72 19.77 17.18
N GLN A 148 4.08 19.34 15.99
CA GLN A 148 4.49 20.22 14.91
C GLN A 148 3.34 20.63 13.97
N ASN A 149 2.14 20.11 14.21
CA ASN A 149 0.96 20.28 13.35
C ASN A 149 1.29 20.05 11.87
N GLY A 150 1.90 18.90 11.59
CA GLY A 150 2.42 18.56 10.27
C GLY A 150 2.31 17.08 9.95
N ILE A 151 2.61 16.75 8.70
CA ILE A 151 2.72 15.37 8.25
C ILE A 151 4.19 14.98 8.26
N MET A 152 4.55 14.08 9.18
CA MET A 152 5.86 13.43 9.20
C MET A 152 5.90 12.35 8.12
N LEU A 153 6.64 12.60 7.08
CA LEU A 153 6.97 11.65 6.03
C LEU A 153 8.19 10.84 6.46
N ARG A 154 8.15 9.52 6.31
CA ARG A 154 9.27 8.61 6.55
C ARG A 154 9.36 7.60 5.43
N TRP A 155 10.58 7.21 5.06
CA TRP A 155 10.76 6.18 4.05
C TRP A 155 11.88 5.22 4.42
N GLU A 156 11.74 4.00 3.96
CA GLU A 156 12.77 2.97 4.00
C GLU A 156 13.37 2.85 2.61
N ASP A 157 14.69 2.91 2.50
CA ASP A 157 15.41 2.73 1.25
C ASP A 157 16.64 1.87 1.48
N VAL A 158 16.70 0.71 0.86
CA VAL A 158 17.86 -0.19 0.90
C VAL A 158 19.10 0.42 0.26
N ASN A 159 18.95 1.49 -0.54
CA ASN A 159 20.05 2.20 -1.19
C ASN A 159 20.45 3.48 -0.45
N ASN A 160 19.95 3.70 0.77
CA ASN A 160 20.10 4.96 1.51
C ASN A 160 21.55 5.49 1.60
N GLU A 161 22.55 4.58 1.74
CA GLU A 161 23.95 4.94 1.80
C GLU A 161 24.61 5.21 0.43
N LEU A 162 23.90 4.87 -0.66
CA LEU A 162 24.41 4.94 -2.04
C LEU A 162 23.84 6.12 -2.83
N VAL A 163 22.78 6.75 -2.35
CA VAL A 163 22.11 7.87 -3.00
C VAL A 163 22.65 9.20 -2.47
N ASP A 164 22.59 10.26 -3.28
CA ASP A 164 23.01 11.60 -2.86
C ASP A 164 22.03 12.20 -1.84
N GLY A 165 20.77 11.73 -1.85
CA GLY A 165 19.69 12.20 -1.02
C GLY A 165 18.33 11.94 -1.67
N TYR A 166 17.33 12.69 -1.25
CA TYR A 166 15.95 12.49 -1.70
C TYR A 166 15.28 13.80 -2.08
N LEU A 167 14.44 13.72 -3.10
CA LEU A 167 13.51 14.76 -3.52
C LEU A 167 12.13 14.45 -2.93
N VAL A 168 11.58 15.37 -2.16
CA VAL A 168 10.23 15.27 -1.58
C VAL A 168 9.28 16.14 -2.37
N GLU A 169 8.19 15.56 -2.86
CA GLU A 169 7.23 16.24 -3.71
C GLU A 169 5.81 16.08 -3.19
N ARG A 170 5.00 17.11 -3.39
CA ARG A 170 3.60 17.19 -2.98
C ARG A 170 2.70 17.58 -4.16
N SER A 171 1.53 16.98 -4.23
CA SER A 171 0.41 17.37 -5.10
C SER A 171 -0.81 17.69 -4.24
N VAL A 172 -1.53 18.76 -4.54
CA VAL A 172 -2.75 19.18 -3.84
C VAL A 172 -3.90 19.17 -4.84
N ASN A 173 -5.00 18.50 -4.49
CA ASN A 173 -6.22 18.41 -5.31
C ASN A 173 -5.97 17.95 -6.77
N GLY A 174 -5.06 17.00 -6.95
CA GLY A 174 -4.71 16.47 -8.26
C GLY A 174 -3.84 17.40 -9.13
N SER A 175 -3.29 18.48 -8.57
CA SER A 175 -2.31 19.32 -9.25
C SER A 175 -1.03 18.53 -9.61
N THR A 176 -0.19 19.12 -10.47
CA THR A 176 1.15 18.58 -10.71
C THR A 176 1.96 18.53 -9.42
N TYR A 177 2.80 17.49 -9.27
CA TYR A 177 3.70 17.39 -8.14
C TYR A 177 4.69 18.56 -8.15
N THR A 178 4.84 19.20 -7.01
CA THR A 178 5.81 20.28 -6.77
C THR A 178 6.81 19.85 -5.71
N GLU A 179 8.06 20.20 -5.90
CA GLU A 179 9.10 20.02 -4.88
C GLU A 179 8.75 20.82 -3.63
N ILE A 180 8.75 20.18 -2.46
CA ILE A 180 8.57 20.81 -1.15
C ILE A 180 9.83 20.73 -0.29
N GLY A 181 10.79 19.89 -0.67
CA GLY A 181 12.07 19.80 0.01
C GLY A 181 12.99 18.75 -0.58
N ARG A 182 14.23 18.79 -0.10
CA ARG A 182 15.25 17.77 -0.35
C ARG A 182 15.89 17.38 0.97
N THR A 183 16.30 16.13 1.07
CA THR A 183 17.08 15.63 2.19
C THR A 183 18.41 15.07 1.70
N GLU A 184 19.38 15.02 2.60
CA GLU A 184 20.69 14.42 2.31
C GLU A 184 20.64 12.89 2.42
N SER A 185 21.71 12.24 1.95
CA SER A 185 21.93 10.81 2.19
C SER A 185 21.84 10.48 3.69
N GLY A 186 21.16 9.40 4.04
CA GLY A 186 20.95 9.02 5.43
C GLY A 186 19.76 9.70 6.11
N GLN A 187 19.26 10.81 5.59
CA GLN A 187 18.09 11.49 6.14
C GLN A 187 16.81 10.97 5.46
N VAL A 188 16.13 10.05 6.11
CA VAL A 188 14.95 9.32 5.60
C VAL A 188 13.62 9.82 6.19
N SER A 189 13.56 11.09 6.53
CA SER A 189 12.33 11.73 7.02
C SER A 189 12.25 13.20 6.63
N TYR A 190 11.03 13.69 6.50
CA TYR A 190 10.71 15.08 6.21
C TYR A 190 9.38 15.44 6.85
N ILE A 191 9.25 16.63 7.42
CA ILE A 191 7.98 17.12 7.94
C ILE A 191 7.42 18.23 7.04
N ASP A 192 6.17 18.06 6.63
CA ASP A 192 5.42 19.05 5.85
C ASP A 192 4.31 19.65 6.71
N PRO A 193 4.20 20.98 6.81
CA PRO A 193 3.07 21.61 7.49
C PRO A 193 1.74 21.21 6.89
N LEU A 194 0.72 21.04 7.73
CA LEU A 194 -0.62 20.70 7.25
C LEU A 194 -1.17 21.73 6.28
N ILE A 195 -1.75 21.24 5.19
CA ILE A 195 -2.62 22.01 4.31
C ILE A 195 -3.99 22.12 5.01
N SER A 196 -4.51 23.32 5.18
CA SER A 196 -5.82 23.50 5.83
C SER A 196 -6.95 22.82 5.05
N ALA A 197 -7.95 22.30 5.77
CA ALA A 197 -9.11 21.65 5.17
C ALA A 197 -9.87 22.56 4.20
N SER A 198 -9.93 23.85 4.49
CA SER A 198 -10.57 24.85 3.61
C SER A 198 -9.88 24.99 2.24
N LEU A 199 -8.55 24.85 2.18
CA LEU A 199 -7.80 24.85 0.93
C LEU A 199 -7.96 23.55 0.15
N LEU A 200 -8.22 22.43 0.84
CA LEU A 200 -8.48 21.15 0.20
C LEU A 200 -9.90 21.09 -0.39
N ASN A 201 -10.86 21.76 0.19
CA ASN A 201 -12.27 21.78 -0.24
C ASN A 201 -12.81 20.36 -0.55
N GLY A 202 -12.60 19.43 0.37
CA GLY A 202 -12.95 18.02 0.19
C GLY A 202 -11.97 17.21 -0.69
N GLY A 203 -10.88 17.80 -1.13
CA GLY A 203 -9.84 17.16 -1.94
C GLY A 203 -8.78 16.43 -1.11
N GLU A 204 -7.63 16.22 -1.72
CA GLU A 204 -6.56 15.41 -1.15
C GLU A 204 -5.17 16.03 -1.34
N VAL A 205 -4.25 15.63 -0.47
CA VAL A 205 -2.81 15.87 -0.62
C VAL A 205 -2.14 14.54 -0.88
N LYS A 206 -1.29 14.51 -1.89
CA LYS A 206 -0.46 13.34 -2.24
C LYS A 206 1.00 13.66 -2.08
N TYR A 207 1.77 12.68 -1.62
CA TYR A 207 3.22 12.75 -1.50
C TYR A 207 3.88 11.61 -2.25
N ARG A 208 5.07 11.90 -2.73
CA ARG A 208 6.04 10.91 -3.20
C ARG A 208 7.45 11.37 -2.86
N VAL A 209 8.35 10.42 -2.75
CA VAL A 209 9.78 10.66 -2.51
C VAL A 209 10.57 9.97 -3.61
N SER A 210 11.57 10.65 -4.14
CA SER A 210 12.43 10.10 -5.18
C SER A 210 13.87 10.09 -4.71
N SER A 211 14.57 8.95 -4.85
CA SER A 211 16.00 8.86 -4.61
C SER A 211 16.79 9.58 -5.71
N LEU A 212 17.84 10.28 -5.32
CA LEU A 212 18.72 11.06 -6.21
C LEU A 212 20.10 10.41 -6.30
N LEU A 213 20.65 10.33 -7.49
CA LEU A 213 22.04 9.91 -7.71
C LEU A 213 22.61 10.67 -8.90
N GLY A 214 23.72 11.37 -8.71
CA GLY A 214 24.31 12.27 -9.69
C GLY A 214 23.37 13.45 -10.00
N GLY A 215 22.63 13.94 -8.99
CA GLY A 215 21.64 15.01 -9.12
C GLY A 215 20.38 14.64 -9.92
N LYS A 216 20.21 13.39 -10.31
CA LYS A 216 19.06 12.90 -11.12
C LYS A 216 18.18 11.95 -10.32
N VAL A 217 16.87 12.07 -10.52
CA VAL A 217 15.88 11.11 -10.00
C VAL A 217 16.17 9.71 -10.57
N LYS A 218 16.25 8.71 -9.71
CA LYS A 218 16.50 7.31 -10.08
C LYS A 218 15.28 6.42 -9.84
N LYS A 219 14.71 6.45 -8.66
CA LYS A 219 13.54 5.67 -8.29
C LYS A 219 12.57 6.54 -7.50
N MET A 220 11.28 6.29 -7.70
CA MET A 220 10.19 6.99 -7.05
C MET A 220 9.45 6.02 -6.14
N SER A 221 9.11 6.48 -4.93
CA SER A 221 8.36 5.72 -3.93
C SER A 221 6.93 5.39 -4.38
N ASN A 222 6.24 4.58 -3.60
CA ASN A 222 4.79 4.57 -3.58
C ASN A 222 4.25 5.98 -3.27
N ILE A 223 3.01 6.22 -3.69
CA ILE A 223 2.28 7.45 -3.36
C ILE A 223 1.50 7.20 -2.08
N ILE A 224 1.63 8.12 -1.13
CA ILE A 224 0.75 8.20 0.04
C ILE A 224 -0.13 9.44 -0.08
N GLN A 225 -1.26 9.42 0.61
CA GLN A 225 -2.21 10.52 0.57
C GLN A 225 -2.95 10.69 1.89
N TYR A 226 -3.32 11.92 2.19
CA TYR A 226 -4.37 12.25 3.16
C TYR A 226 -5.40 13.16 2.51
N GLY A 227 -6.60 13.21 3.07
CA GLY A 227 -7.68 14.02 2.50
C GLY A 227 -8.45 14.79 3.55
N ALA A 228 -9.41 15.57 3.09
CA ALA A 228 -10.40 16.17 3.94
C ALA A 228 -11.71 15.37 3.85
N LEU A 229 -12.31 15.07 5.00
CA LEU A 229 -13.68 14.56 5.04
C LEU A 229 -14.64 15.73 4.92
N ASN A 230 -15.70 15.54 4.13
CA ASN A 230 -16.82 16.43 4.23
C ASN A 230 -17.47 16.25 5.61
N SER A 231 -17.51 17.30 6.36
CA SER A 231 -18.13 17.34 7.68
C SER A 231 -18.61 18.76 7.97
N LEU A 232 -19.60 18.86 8.82
CA LEU A 232 -20.15 20.12 9.28
C LEU A 232 -20.02 20.19 10.80
N ALA A 233 -19.38 21.23 11.31
CA ALA A 233 -19.16 21.37 12.75
C ALA A 233 -20.46 21.69 13.52
N SER A 234 -21.51 22.09 12.83
CA SER A 234 -22.79 22.50 13.44
C SER A 234 -23.86 21.41 13.54
N GLN A 235 -23.70 20.31 12.80
CA GLN A 235 -24.74 19.27 12.69
C GLN A 235 -24.16 17.90 12.33
N PRO A 236 -24.88 16.78 12.59
CA PRO A 236 -24.46 15.47 12.20
C PRO A 236 -24.20 15.34 10.69
N PHE A 237 -23.16 14.60 10.33
CA PHE A 237 -22.76 14.33 8.96
C PHE A 237 -22.52 12.84 8.74
N PHE A 238 -22.95 12.33 7.58
CA PHE A 238 -22.79 10.95 7.15
C PHE A 238 -22.07 10.92 5.81
N GLY A 239 -20.99 10.16 5.74
CA GLY A 239 -20.19 10.08 4.52
C GLY A 239 -19.57 8.70 4.32
N ARG A 240 -18.75 8.59 3.29
CA ARG A 240 -18.01 7.36 2.93
C ARG A 240 -16.62 7.73 2.46
N SER A 241 -15.65 6.86 2.71
CA SER A 241 -14.29 6.99 2.23
C SER A 241 -13.75 5.63 1.78
N ILE A 242 -12.96 5.63 0.73
CA ILE A 242 -12.21 4.44 0.28
C ILE A 242 -10.90 4.41 1.08
N THR A 243 -10.65 3.29 1.74
CA THR A 243 -9.49 3.13 2.62
C THR A 243 -8.67 1.90 2.22
N SER A 244 -7.36 1.98 2.39
CA SER A 244 -6.46 0.82 2.33
C SER A 244 -6.34 0.18 3.72
N VAL A 245 -5.72 -1.01 3.81
CA VAL A 245 -5.33 -1.59 5.09
C VAL A 245 -4.43 -0.61 5.85
N GLY A 246 -4.65 -0.50 7.14
CA GLY A 246 -4.02 0.49 8.01
C GLY A 246 -4.88 1.74 8.15
N GLN A 247 -4.34 2.74 8.82
CA GLN A 247 -5.06 3.96 9.10
C GLN A 247 -4.63 5.08 8.17
N SER A 248 -5.59 5.78 7.59
CA SER A 248 -5.37 6.96 6.78
C SER A 248 -5.79 8.20 7.57
N PHE A 249 -5.03 9.27 7.40
CA PHE A 249 -5.29 10.56 8.03
C PHE A 249 -6.27 11.39 7.21
N TYR A 250 -7.22 12.02 7.88
CA TYR A 250 -8.21 12.91 7.28
C TYR A 250 -8.39 14.16 8.12
N LEU A 251 -8.42 15.32 7.47
CA LEU A 251 -8.90 16.56 8.07
C LEU A 251 -10.43 16.61 8.01
N PHE A 252 -11.07 17.17 9.03
CA PHE A 252 -12.48 17.51 8.93
C PHE A 252 -12.68 18.75 8.04
N GLY A 253 -13.80 18.83 7.33
CA GLY A 253 -14.14 20.00 6.50
C GLY A 253 -14.23 21.28 7.30
N GLU A 254 -14.70 21.19 8.54
CA GLU A 254 -14.72 22.25 9.55
C GLU A 254 -14.16 21.73 10.87
N GLU A 255 -13.46 22.56 11.60
CA GLU A 255 -12.97 22.21 12.93
C GLU A 255 -14.13 22.29 13.95
N TYR A 256 -14.25 21.23 14.76
CA TYR A 256 -15.25 21.15 15.80
C TYR A 256 -14.81 21.92 17.06
N THR A 257 -15.77 22.48 17.79
CA THR A 257 -15.50 23.17 19.07
C THR A 257 -15.11 22.22 20.19
N GLU A 258 -15.54 20.97 20.10
CA GLU A 258 -15.23 19.88 21.03
C GLU A 258 -14.83 18.63 20.22
N LYS A 259 -14.26 17.61 20.89
CA LYS A 259 -13.98 16.33 20.26
C LYS A 259 -15.30 15.72 19.73
N PRO A 260 -15.45 15.51 18.41
CA PRO A 260 -16.69 14.97 17.84
C PRO A 260 -16.87 13.50 18.23
N VAL A 261 -18.10 13.00 18.12
CA VAL A 261 -18.41 11.57 18.21
C VAL A 261 -18.41 11.00 16.81
N MET A 262 -17.58 9.98 16.57
CA MET A 262 -17.43 9.38 15.23
C MET A 262 -17.59 7.86 15.32
N VAL A 263 -18.40 7.31 14.38
CA VAL A 263 -18.62 5.87 14.24
C VAL A 263 -18.41 5.44 12.80
N LEU A 264 -17.80 4.28 12.61
CA LEU A 264 -17.51 3.67 11.31
C LEU A 264 -18.50 2.54 10.98
N GLY A 265 -18.69 2.28 9.69
CA GLY A 265 -19.46 1.14 9.20
C GLY A 265 -18.89 0.60 7.89
N ALA A 266 -18.79 -0.72 7.75
CA ALA A 266 -18.39 -1.34 6.49
C ALA A 266 -19.42 -1.07 5.39
N GLN A 267 -18.96 -0.74 4.18
CA GLN A 267 -19.81 -0.45 3.02
C GLN A 267 -19.69 -1.50 1.92
N THR A 268 -18.56 -2.19 1.83
CA THR A 268 -18.25 -3.12 0.75
C THR A 268 -17.47 -4.32 1.29
N TYR A 269 -17.36 -5.38 0.50
CA TYR A 269 -16.61 -6.61 0.78
C TYR A 269 -15.53 -6.83 -0.29
N ARG A 270 -14.79 -5.79 -0.64
CA ARG A 270 -13.68 -5.91 -1.59
C ARG A 270 -12.49 -6.62 -0.95
N MET A 271 -12.22 -6.27 0.29
CA MET A 271 -11.24 -6.96 1.13
C MET A 271 -11.90 -8.22 1.72
N ARG A 272 -11.65 -9.37 1.10
CA ARG A 272 -12.22 -10.66 1.54
C ARG A 272 -11.53 -11.24 2.77
N THR A 273 -10.37 -10.73 3.13
CA THR A 273 -9.65 -11.09 4.35
C THR A 273 -10.42 -10.58 5.57
N PRO A 274 -10.60 -11.41 6.61
CA PRO A 274 -11.21 -11.00 7.87
C PRO A 274 -10.47 -9.78 8.45
N MET A 275 -11.24 -8.77 8.82
CA MET A 275 -10.71 -7.49 9.30
C MET A 275 -11.64 -6.87 10.34
N THR A 276 -11.10 -5.95 11.10
CA THR A 276 -11.85 -5.00 11.93
C THR A 276 -11.68 -3.58 11.42
N THR A 277 -12.43 -2.63 11.96
CA THR A 277 -12.29 -1.20 11.65
C THR A 277 -11.90 -0.44 12.90
N ARG A 278 -11.06 0.58 12.73
CA ARG A 278 -10.53 1.35 13.85
C ARG A 278 -10.41 2.83 13.50
N ILE A 279 -10.74 3.68 14.47
CA ILE A 279 -10.30 5.06 14.52
C ILE A 279 -9.13 5.08 15.51
N GLY A 280 -7.91 5.31 15.02
CA GLY A 280 -6.71 5.30 15.86
C GLY A 280 -6.45 6.63 16.53
N SER A 281 -7.00 7.71 15.96
CA SER A 281 -6.90 9.06 16.50
C SER A 281 -8.12 9.87 16.11
N LEU A 282 -8.67 10.62 17.04
CA LEU A 282 -9.79 11.53 16.83
C LEU A 282 -9.54 12.82 17.61
N THR A 283 -9.52 13.94 16.90
CA THR A 283 -9.34 15.29 17.46
C THR A 283 -10.46 16.21 16.97
N GLN A 284 -10.43 17.49 17.34
CA GLN A 284 -11.39 18.50 16.86
C GLN A 284 -11.25 18.78 15.35
N GLY A 285 -10.04 18.70 14.80
CA GLY A 285 -9.77 19.06 13.40
C GLY A 285 -9.48 17.88 12.48
N ALA A 286 -9.25 16.68 13.02
CA ALA A 286 -8.77 15.55 12.22
C ALA A 286 -9.07 14.19 12.85
N CYS A 287 -9.00 13.16 12.03
CA CYS A 287 -9.06 11.77 12.46
C CYS A 287 -8.14 10.88 11.63
N GLU A 288 -7.77 9.74 12.20
CA GLU A 288 -7.13 8.64 11.49
C GLU A 288 -8.00 7.41 11.61
N PHE A 289 -8.37 6.79 10.50
CA PHE A 289 -9.14 5.56 10.53
C PHE A 289 -8.85 4.65 9.34
N GLY A 290 -9.20 3.39 9.49
CA GLY A 290 -9.09 2.41 8.42
C GLY A 290 -9.41 0.98 8.89
N PRO A 291 -9.38 0.03 7.94
CA PRO A 291 -9.47 -1.39 8.26
C PRO A 291 -8.13 -1.89 8.80
N MET A 292 -8.21 -2.79 9.77
CA MET A 292 -7.07 -3.52 10.32
C MET A 292 -7.28 -5.01 10.11
N LEU A 293 -6.25 -5.70 9.61
CA LEU A 293 -6.27 -7.16 9.54
C LEU A 293 -6.10 -7.75 10.93
N TRP A 294 -6.76 -8.88 11.20
CA TRP A 294 -6.50 -9.65 12.40
C TRP A 294 -5.04 -10.13 12.42
N ASP A 295 -4.47 -10.37 13.59
CA ASP A 295 -3.05 -10.67 13.76
C ASP A 295 -2.63 -11.94 12.97
N TYR A 296 -3.47 -12.95 12.91
CA TYR A 296 -3.21 -14.16 12.11
C TYR A 296 -3.17 -13.91 10.60
N ASN A 297 -3.67 -12.76 10.12
CA ASN A 297 -3.71 -12.37 8.71
C ASN A 297 -2.76 -11.20 8.37
N LYS A 298 -2.03 -10.65 9.33
CA LYS A 298 -1.19 -9.45 9.15
C LYS A 298 -0.16 -9.53 8.03
N ASN A 299 0.30 -10.73 7.70
CA ASN A 299 1.30 -10.98 6.66
C ASN A 299 0.69 -11.28 5.27
N GLN A 300 -0.62 -11.15 5.10
CA GLN A 300 -1.24 -11.37 3.79
C GLN A 300 -1.00 -10.17 2.88
N THR A 301 -0.43 -10.45 1.70
CA THR A 301 -0.03 -9.43 0.71
C THR A 301 -1.16 -8.91 -0.18
N PHE A 302 -2.38 -9.44 -0.04
CA PHE A 302 -3.52 -9.00 -0.84
C PHE A 302 -4.14 -7.73 -0.26
N VAL A 303 -3.60 -6.60 -0.66
CA VAL A 303 -4.09 -5.28 -0.26
C VAL A 303 -5.12 -4.80 -1.27
N SER A 304 -6.39 -5.12 -1.07
CA SER A 304 -7.47 -4.42 -1.75
C SER A 304 -7.94 -3.22 -0.90
N LYS A 305 -8.35 -2.16 -1.57
CA LYS A 305 -9.03 -1.04 -0.89
C LYS A 305 -10.47 -1.46 -0.57
N ASP A 306 -10.98 -1.03 0.58
CA ASP A 306 -12.40 -1.19 0.94
C ASP A 306 -13.04 0.17 1.20
N THR A 307 -14.37 0.23 1.22
CA THR A 307 -15.10 1.46 1.51
C THR A 307 -15.64 1.39 2.94
N LEU A 308 -15.33 2.41 3.73
CA LEU A 308 -15.91 2.62 5.05
C LEU A 308 -16.87 3.82 5.03
N GLY A 309 -18.00 3.66 5.69
CA GLY A 309 -18.88 4.76 6.07
C GLY A 309 -18.40 5.40 7.36
N TYR A 310 -18.66 6.68 7.51
CA TYR A 310 -18.48 7.37 8.76
C TYR A 310 -19.69 8.24 9.07
N MET A 311 -20.12 8.21 10.32
CA MET A 311 -21.07 9.17 10.88
C MET A 311 -20.37 9.99 11.95
N ILE A 312 -20.54 11.31 11.89
CA ILE A 312 -19.90 12.26 12.80
C ILE A 312 -20.97 13.14 13.42
N PHE A 313 -20.98 13.20 14.74
CA PHE A 313 -21.81 14.10 15.50
C PHE A 313 -20.92 15.16 16.13
N PRO A 314 -21.29 16.46 16.10
CA PRO A 314 -20.42 17.56 16.49
C PRO A 314 -19.86 17.46 17.91
N LYS A 315 -20.62 16.89 18.83
CA LYS A 315 -20.24 16.69 20.23
C LYS A 315 -21.10 15.63 20.90
N THR A 316 -20.80 15.32 22.14
CA THR A 316 -21.72 14.56 23.00
C THR A 316 -23.03 15.28 23.16
N GLY A 317 -24.17 14.58 23.02
CA GLY A 317 -25.49 15.18 23.17
C GLY A 317 -26.61 14.42 22.49
N THR A 318 -27.81 15.01 22.53
CA THR A 318 -29.02 14.47 21.88
C THR A 318 -29.35 15.31 20.65
N TYR A 319 -29.67 14.61 19.56
CA TYR A 319 -29.96 15.17 18.24
C TYR A 319 -31.31 14.67 17.72
N GLN A 320 -32.04 15.56 17.03
CA GLN A 320 -33.29 15.22 16.36
C GLN A 320 -33.07 15.16 14.85
N LEU A 321 -33.25 14.00 14.26
CA LEU A 321 -33.02 13.74 12.83
C LEU A 321 -34.36 13.53 12.10
N GLY A 322 -35.28 14.49 12.27
CA GLY A 322 -36.56 14.48 11.56
C GLY A 322 -37.42 13.26 11.82
N GLY A 323 -37.58 12.85 13.08
CA GLY A 323 -38.33 11.67 13.49
C GLY A 323 -37.51 10.61 14.23
N ILE A 324 -36.17 10.69 14.12
CA ILE A 324 -35.23 9.82 14.83
C ILE A 324 -34.54 10.64 15.91
N THR A 325 -34.57 10.17 17.16
CA THR A 325 -33.75 10.68 18.24
C THR A 325 -32.42 9.94 18.26
N ALA A 326 -31.30 10.66 18.14
CA ALA A 326 -29.97 10.13 18.26
C ALA A 326 -29.28 10.67 19.50
N ARG A 327 -28.57 9.81 20.24
CA ARG A 327 -27.70 10.19 21.35
C ARG A 327 -26.29 9.76 21.06
N ALA A 328 -25.39 10.73 21.05
CA ALA A 328 -23.98 10.54 20.75
C ALA A 328 -23.14 10.77 22.01
N GLY A 329 -22.12 9.94 22.25
CA GLY A 329 -21.27 10.07 23.42
C GLY A 329 -19.95 9.32 23.33
N HIS A 330 -19.14 9.51 24.37
CA HIS A 330 -17.85 8.87 24.56
C HIS A 330 -17.88 7.96 25.79
N VAL A 331 -17.18 6.85 25.72
CA VAL A 331 -16.95 5.90 26.81
C VAL A 331 -15.45 5.71 26.94
N ALA A 332 -14.89 6.10 28.05
CA ALA A 332 -13.46 5.97 28.31
C ALA A 332 -13.13 4.61 28.94
N GLY A 333 -11.93 4.11 28.68
CA GLY A 333 -11.35 2.99 29.40
C GLY A 333 -12.03 1.65 29.16
N VAL A 334 -12.57 1.38 27.96
CA VAL A 334 -13.20 0.12 27.61
C VAL A 334 -12.13 -0.97 27.42
N THR A 335 -12.38 -2.13 28.00
CA THR A 335 -11.53 -3.32 27.93
C THR A 335 -12.36 -4.53 27.47
N GLU A 336 -11.84 -5.76 27.61
CA GLU A 336 -12.63 -6.99 27.42
C GLU A 336 -13.74 -7.18 28.46
N ASN A 337 -13.64 -6.45 29.58
CA ASN A 337 -14.69 -6.42 30.58
C ASN A 337 -15.75 -5.39 30.19
N ALA A 338 -17.00 -5.83 30.12
CA ALA A 338 -18.07 -4.96 29.66
C ALA A 338 -18.26 -3.74 30.58
N VAL A 339 -18.30 -2.58 29.95
CA VAL A 339 -18.64 -1.30 30.60
C VAL A 339 -20.13 -1.03 30.37
N LYS A 340 -20.87 -0.73 31.44
CA LYS A 340 -22.27 -0.29 31.35
C LYS A 340 -22.32 1.19 31.03
N VAL A 341 -23.07 1.54 30.00
CA VAL A 341 -23.33 2.92 29.58
C VAL A 341 -24.80 3.21 29.81
N PHE A 342 -25.10 4.24 30.60
CA PHE A 342 -26.46 4.69 30.85
C PHE A 342 -26.75 5.95 30.04
N PHE A 343 -27.94 6.01 29.46
CA PHE A 343 -28.42 7.24 28.82
C PHE A 343 -28.92 8.22 29.87
N ASP A 344 -28.62 9.50 29.71
CA ASP A 344 -29.07 10.55 30.62
C ASP A 344 -30.60 10.55 30.83
N THR A 345 -31.31 10.17 29.78
CA THR A 345 -32.78 9.98 29.82
C THR A 345 -33.08 8.69 29.06
N PRO A 346 -33.92 7.78 29.54
CA PRO A 346 -34.32 6.60 28.80
C PRO A 346 -34.92 6.93 27.43
N PHE A 347 -34.76 6.05 26.47
CA PHE A 347 -35.52 6.10 25.22
C PHE A 347 -36.95 5.58 25.44
N ASP A 348 -37.86 5.96 24.55
CA ASP A 348 -39.25 5.45 24.60
C ASP A 348 -39.30 3.98 24.17
N GLU A 349 -38.41 3.56 23.26
CA GLU A 349 -38.24 2.19 22.79
C GLU A 349 -36.75 1.80 22.84
N VAL A 350 -36.45 0.51 22.69
CA VAL A 350 -35.06 0.03 22.67
C VAL A 350 -34.36 0.60 21.43
N PRO A 351 -33.30 1.39 21.62
CA PRO A 351 -32.57 1.99 20.48
C PRO A 351 -31.66 0.97 19.81
N VAL A 352 -31.14 1.35 18.64
CA VAL A 352 -30.00 0.69 17.98
C VAL A 352 -28.73 1.43 18.36
N VAL A 353 -27.68 0.70 18.74
CA VAL A 353 -26.41 1.27 19.19
C VAL A 353 -25.28 0.94 18.23
N PHE A 354 -24.59 1.96 17.78
CA PHE A 354 -23.39 1.88 16.95
C PHE A 354 -22.19 2.36 17.75
N CYS A 355 -21.08 1.61 17.71
CA CYS A 355 -19.87 1.94 18.45
C CYS A 355 -18.63 1.85 17.57
N SER A 356 -17.62 2.69 17.85
CA SER A 356 -16.28 2.58 17.29
C SER A 356 -15.22 2.97 18.30
N GLN A 357 -14.11 2.22 18.32
CA GLN A 357 -12.91 2.60 19.05
C GLN A 357 -12.32 3.87 18.46
N VAL A 358 -11.87 4.80 19.31
CA VAL A 358 -11.37 6.13 18.89
C VAL A 358 -9.99 6.47 19.46
N THR A 359 -9.30 5.47 19.96
CA THR A 359 -7.89 5.55 20.39
C THR A 359 -7.09 4.39 19.82
N GLY A 360 -5.79 4.53 19.79
CA GLY A 360 -4.85 3.53 19.32
C GLY A 360 -3.82 3.17 20.39
N ASN A 361 -4.25 2.93 21.62
CA ASN A 361 -3.38 2.62 22.74
C ASN A 361 -2.73 1.23 22.59
N SER A 362 -3.49 0.28 22.01
CA SER A 362 -2.97 -1.04 21.63
C SER A 362 -2.67 -1.10 20.13
N ALA A 363 -1.59 -1.76 19.73
CA ALA A 363 -1.30 -2.08 18.33
C ALA A 363 -2.16 -3.23 17.80
N LEU A 364 -2.79 -4.02 18.67
CA LEU A 364 -3.57 -5.20 18.30
C LEU A 364 -4.92 -4.83 17.71
N PRO A 365 -5.38 -5.56 16.68
CA PRO A 365 -6.72 -5.40 16.14
C PRO A 365 -7.77 -5.79 17.20
N THR A 366 -8.84 -5.02 17.27
CA THR A 366 -9.94 -5.24 18.20
C THR A 366 -11.27 -5.08 17.48
N ALA A 367 -12.28 -5.86 17.88
CA ALA A 367 -13.67 -5.63 17.52
C ALA A 367 -14.40 -5.01 18.70
N ILE A 368 -15.35 -4.13 18.43
CA ILE A 368 -16.27 -3.60 19.42
C ILE A 368 -17.51 -4.49 19.46
N ARG A 369 -17.92 -4.90 20.66
CA ARG A 369 -19.15 -5.64 20.86
C ARG A 369 -20.08 -4.88 21.78
N VAL A 370 -21.35 -4.85 21.38
CA VAL A 370 -22.47 -4.27 22.14
C VAL A 370 -23.40 -5.41 22.54
N ARG A 371 -23.94 -5.35 23.74
CA ARG A 371 -24.95 -6.29 24.22
C ARG A 371 -25.86 -5.64 25.26
N ASN A 372 -26.90 -6.34 25.67
CA ASN A 372 -27.82 -5.90 26.71
C ASN A 372 -28.36 -4.49 26.46
N VAL A 373 -28.70 -4.19 25.18
CA VAL A 373 -29.28 -2.90 24.82
C VAL A 373 -30.69 -2.81 25.39
N THR A 374 -30.93 -1.79 26.17
CA THR A 374 -32.22 -1.47 26.79
C THR A 374 -32.58 -0.01 26.54
N ARG A 375 -33.74 0.40 26.99
CA ARG A 375 -34.15 1.83 26.94
C ARG A 375 -33.26 2.74 27.78
N GLU A 376 -32.69 2.20 28.86
CA GLU A 376 -31.86 2.91 29.84
C GLU A 376 -30.38 2.94 29.48
N GLY A 377 -29.90 2.02 28.66
CA GLY A 377 -28.46 1.90 28.33
C GLY A 377 -28.07 0.62 27.65
N PHE A 378 -26.78 0.35 27.60
CA PHE A 378 -26.19 -0.82 26.96
C PHE A 378 -24.88 -1.22 27.63
N GLU A 379 -24.34 -2.37 27.25
CA GLU A 379 -22.99 -2.78 27.61
C GLU A 379 -22.09 -2.78 26.38
N VAL A 380 -20.85 -2.30 26.52
CA VAL A 380 -19.83 -2.28 25.48
C VAL A 380 -18.54 -2.90 25.99
N LEU A 381 -17.86 -3.67 25.13
CA LEU A 381 -16.56 -4.29 25.39
C LEU A 381 -15.70 -4.36 24.14
N LEU A 382 -14.38 -4.51 24.35
CA LEU A 382 -13.43 -4.87 23.32
C LEU A 382 -13.32 -6.39 23.19
N ALA A 383 -13.18 -6.88 21.98
CA ALA A 383 -12.93 -8.27 21.69
C ALA A 383 -11.63 -8.41 20.92
N PHE A 384 -10.79 -9.33 21.36
CA PHE A 384 -9.51 -9.66 20.74
C PHE A 384 -9.60 -11.03 20.06
N GLU A 385 -8.70 -11.25 19.13
CA GLU A 385 -8.49 -12.55 18.52
C GLU A 385 -8.17 -13.62 19.58
N GLU A 386 -8.80 -14.78 19.51
CA GLU A 386 -8.66 -15.85 20.53
C GLU A 386 -7.22 -16.36 20.70
N SER A 387 -6.39 -16.24 19.66
CA SER A 387 -4.99 -16.66 19.68
C SER A 387 -4.04 -15.67 20.37
N VAL A 388 -4.50 -14.46 20.68
CA VAL A 388 -3.68 -13.38 21.23
C VAL A 388 -3.79 -13.36 22.75
N ALA A 389 -2.75 -13.83 23.43
CA ALA A 389 -2.56 -13.69 24.88
C ALA A 389 -1.84 -12.38 25.19
N ALA A 390 -2.48 -11.24 24.99
CA ALA A 390 -1.89 -9.96 25.34
C ALA A 390 -2.63 -9.31 26.52
N PRO A 391 -1.93 -8.52 27.35
CA PRO A 391 -2.60 -7.71 28.34
C PRO A 391 -3.54 -6.72 27.62
N VAL A 392 -4.75 -6.62 28.12
CA VAL A 392 -5.74 -5.71 27.54
C VAL A 392 -5.36 -4.28 27.87
N VAL A 393 -5.18 -3.48 26.85
CA VAL A 393 -5.00 -2.04 26.97
C VAL A 393 -6.35 -1.39 26.78
N ALA A 394 -6.74 -0.55 27.71
CA ALA A 394 -8.00 0.17 27.66
C ALA A 394 -8.02 1.17 26.50
N GLU A 395 -9.14 1.21 25.79
CA GLU A 395 -9.37 2.13 24.67
C GLU A 395 -10.61 3.01 24.95
N ASP A 396 -10.66 4.17 24.33
CA ASP A 396 -11.86 4.98 24.32
C ASP A 396 -12.76 4.61 23.13
N VAL A 397 -14.05 4.69 23.34
CA VAL A 397 -15.09 4.31 22.37
C VAL A 397 -16.05 5.48 22.18
N CYS A 398 -16.41 5.77 20.94
CA CYS A 398 -17.57 6.57 20.59
C CYS A 398 -18.80 5.69 20.40
N TYR A 399 -19.97 6.19 20.80
CA TYR A 399 -21.24 5.54 20.51
C TYR A 399 -22.27 6.52 19.93
N VAL A 400 -23.17 5.99 19.13
CA VAL A 400 -24.40 6.66 18.68
C VAL A 400 -25.55 5.68 18.89
N ALA A 401 -26.49 6.03 19.74
CA ALA A 401 -27.73 5.28 19.96
C ALA A 401 -28.89 6.01 19.27
N MET A 402 -29.69 5.30 18.48
CA MET A 402 -30.75 5.88 17.66
C MET A 402 -32.09 5.14 17.88
N THR A 403 -33.20 5.88 17.94
CA THR A 403 -34.53 5.28 17.84
C THR A 403 -34.71 4.63 16.48
N GLN A 404 -35.45 3.54 16.42
CA GLN A 404 -35.85 2.93 15.16
C GLN A 404 -36.90 3.79 14.46
N GLY A 405 -36.94 3.72 13.13
CA GLY A 405 -37.90 4.46 12.33
C GLY A 405 -37.29 5.21 11.15
N GLU A 406 -38.00 6.19 10.64
CA GLU A 406 -37.60 7.02 9.51
C GLU A 406 -37.44 8.48 9.93
N GLY A 407 -36.50 9.17 9.29
CA GLY A 407 -36.24 10.57 9.54
C GLY A 407 -35.66 11.31 8.35
N LEU A 408 -35.38 12.59 8.57
CA LEU A 408 -34.74 13.46 7.59
C LEU A 408 -33.59 14.23 8.26
N LEU A 409 -32.45 14.25 7.62
CA LEU A 409 -31.32 15.09 7.97
C LEU A 409 -30.92 15.92 6.75
N ASN A 410 -31.11 17.25 6.80
CA ASN A 410 -30.81 18.17 5.70
C ASN A 410 -31.50 17.79 4.35
N GLY A 411 -32.73 17.28 4.42
CA GLY A 411 -33.46 16.82 3.25
C GLY A 411 -33.10 15.41 2.76
N HIS A 412 -32.11 14.75 3.37
CA HIS A 412 -31.73 13.38 3.08
C HIS A 412 -32.44 12.41 3.98
N ARG A 413 -32.94 11.32 3.43
CA ARG A 413 -33.65 10.28 4.19
C ARG A 413 -32.67 9.49 5.04
N ILE A 414 -33.10 9.19 6.27
CA ILE A 414 -32.44 8.28 7.18
C ILE A 414 -33.45 7.25 7.67
N GLN A 415 -33.03 6.01 7.79
CA GLN A 415 -33.84 4.93 8.32
C GLN A 415 -33.00 4.07 9.25
N VAL A 416 -33.55 3.75 10.42
CA VAL A 416 -32.92 2.94 11.43
C VAL A 416 -33.81 1.75 11.76
N GLY A 417 -33.24 0.57 11.88
CA GLY A 417 -33.96 -0.63 12.24
C GLY A 417 -33.08 -1.66 12.92
N CYS A 418 -33.71 -2.73 13.40
CA CYS A 418 -33.05 -3.88 13.98
C CYS A 418 -33.61 -5.15 13.33
N THR A 419 -32.77 -6.16 13.14
CA THR A 419 -33.23 -7.48 12.70
C THR A 419 -33.98 -8.19 13.83
N GLU A 420 -34.67 -9.27 13.49
CA GLU A 420 -35.14 -10.22 14.49
C GLU A 420 -33.95 -10.77 15.29
N ASP A 421 -34.25 -11.31 16.47
CA ASP A 421 -33.24 -11.85 17.35
C ASP A 421 -32.47 -13.00 16.69
N ALA A 422 -31.16 -13.00 16.79
CA ALA A 422 -30.25 -13.98 16.23
C ALA A 422 -30.48 -14.27 14.72
N ALA A 423 -30.88 -13.27 13.93
CA ALA A 423 -31.25 -13.50 12.53
C ALA A 423 -30.02 -13.52 11.58
N VAL A 424 -28.95 -12.81 11.89
CA VAL A 424 -27.81 -12.66 10.99
C VAL A 424 -26.78 -13.76 11.20
N THR A 425 -26.60 -14.60 10.19
CA THR A 425 -25.71 -15.77 10.22
C THR A 425 -24.25 -15.39 9.94
N SER A 426 -23.34 -16.33 10.20
CA SER A 426 -21.90 -16.18 9.87
C SER A 426 -21.55 -16.59 8.44
N SER A 427 -22.51 -17.01 7.63
CA SER A 427 -22.26 -17.55 6.30
C SER A 427 -22.26 -16.47 5.21
N SER A 428 -21.11 -16.22 4.60
CA SER A 428 -21.02 -15.39 3.39
C SER A 428 -21.65 -16.02 2.14
N ARG A 429 -21.90 -17.34 2.15
CA ARG A 429 -22.58 -18.04 1.05
C ARG A 429 -24.09 -17.92 1.11
N THR A 430 -24.62 -17.73 2.30
CA THR A 430 -26.06 -17.54 2.58
C THR A 430 -26.20 -16.32 3.50
N PRO A 431 -25.86 -15.11 3.00
CA PRO A 431 -25.91 -13.90 3.82
C PRO A 431 -27.36 -13.59 4.20
N PHE A 432 -27.52 -12.88 5.31
CA PHE A 432 -28.80 -12.33 5.69
C PHE A 432 -29.09 -11.07 4.88
N GLN A 433 -30.27 -10.99 4.28
CA GLN A 433 -30.68 -9.81 3.54
C GLN A 433 -31.53 -8.89 4.41
N ILE A 434 -31.00 -7.72 4.71
CA ILE A 434 -31.75 -6.63 5.34
C ILE A 434 -32.51 -5.89 4.24
N TRP A 435 -33.81 -5.82 4.39
CA TRP A 435 -34.70 -5.06 3.50
C TRP A 435 -35.23 -3.82 4.23
N TYR A 436 -34.97 -2.65 3.71
CA TYR A 436 -35.39 -1.38 4.30
C TYR A 436 -36.54 -0.71 3.54
N GLY A 437 -37.24 -1.43 2.66
CA GLY A 437 -38.53 -1.04 2.09
C GLY A 437 -38.55 0.13 1.11
N LYS A 438 -37.46 0.91 1.05
CA LYS A 438 -37.35 2.09 0.19
C LYS A 438 -36.11 2.01 -0.68
N ASN A 439 -36.20 2.57 -1.87
CA ASN A 439 -35.06 2.63 -2.77
C ASN A 439 -34.11 3.76 -2.37
N TYR A 440 -32.89 3.39 -1.97
CA TYR A 440 -31.75 4.28 -1.84
C TYR A 440 -30.83 4.02 -3.03
N TYR A 441 -30.46 5.04 -3.76
CA TYR A 441 -29.62 4.87 -4.94
C TYR A 441 -28.17 4.63 -4.53
N ALA A 442 -27.66 3.40 -4.66
CA ALA A 442 -26.23 3.16 -4.63
C ALA A 442 -25.57 3.86 -5.84
N PRO A 443 -24.43 4.53 -5.69
CA PRO A 443 -23.56 4.62 -4.54
C PRO A 443 -23.90 5.72 -3.51
N TYR A 444 -25.05 6.35 -3.60
CA TYR A 444 -25.39 7.59 -2.89
C TYR A 444 -25.99 7.41 -1.49
N TYR A 445 -25.81 6.26 -0.86
CA TYR A 445 -26.18 6.09 0.53
C TYR A 445 -25.07 5.40 1.35
N ALA A 446 -24.99 5.73 2.64
CA ALA A 446 -24.16 5.06 3.61
C ALA A 446 -24.99 4.08 4.43
N PHE A 447 -24.40 2.92 4.73
CA PHE A 447 -24.96 1.90 5.59
C PHE A 447 -24.10 1.78 6.85
N PHE A 448 -24.74 1.62 7.98
CA PHE A 448 -24.08 1.33 9.25
C PHE A 448 -24.79 0.13 9.87
N GLY A 449 -24.03 -0.89 10.21
CA GLY A 449 -24.55 -2.09 10.86
C GLY A 449 -23.69 -2.43 12.07
N ALA A 450 -24.32 -2.83 13.16
CA ALA A 450 -23.65 -3.22 14.39
C ALA A 450 -24.41 -4.36 15.07
N MET A 451 -23.67 -5.34 15.57
CA MET A 451 -24.25 -6.41 16.39
C MET A 451 -24.75 -5.83 17.70
N GLN A 452 -26.00 -6.15 18.06
CA GLN A 452 -26.67 -5.72 19.30
C GLN A 452 -26.67 -6.83 20.35
N SER A 453 -26.16 -8.01 20.00
CA SER A 453 -26.07 -9.20 20.83
C SER A 453 -24.64 -9.74 20.89
N LEU A 454 -24.40 -10.69 21.77
CA LEU A 454 -23.14 -11.40 21.91
C LEU A 454 -23.46 -12.88 22.19
N TYR A 455 -23.90 -13.60 21.16
CA TYR A 455 -24.22 -15.02 21.24
C TYR A 455 -23.04 -15.92 20.89
N GLY A 456 -22.21 -15.47 19.95
CA GLY A 456 -21.01 -16.17 19.55
C GLY A 456 -19.73 -15.66 20.24
N SER A 457 -18.59 -15.99 19.64
CA SER A 457 -17.28 -15.46 20.06
C SER A 457 -17.28 -13.93 20.03
N PRO A 458 -16.70 -13.27 21.03
CA PRO A 458 -16.63 -11.82 21.02
C PRO A 458 -15.85 -11.26 19.82
N ALA A 459 -14.81 -11.94 19.32
CA ALA A 459 -14.02 -11.49 18.18
C ALA A 459 -14.77 -11.70 16.86
N ALA A 460 -15.63 -10.77 16.50
CA ALA A 460 -16.42 -10.78 15.27
C ALA A 460 -16.71 -9.38 14.76
N ASN A 461 -16.91 -9.27 13.44
CA ASN A 461 -17.33 -8.04 12.77
C ASN A 461 -18.48 -8.29 11.81
N LEU A 462 -19.34 -7.31 11.65
CA LEU A 462 -20.36 -7.34 10.60
C LEU A 462 -19.72 -6.97 9.26
N ARG A 463 -20.00 -7.78 8.23
CA ARG A 463 -19.53 -7.53 6.86
C ARG A 463 -20.69 -7.31 5.92
N VAL A 464 -20.46 -6.45 4.93
CA VAL A 464 -21.42 -6.12 3.89
C VAL A 464 -20.99 -6.81 2.60
N LEU A 465 -21.77 -7.76 2.10
CA LEU A 465 -21.44 -8.54 0.90
C LEU A 465 -21.93 -7.85 -0.37
N ASN A 466 -23.22 -7.50 -0.41
CA ASN A 466 -23.86 -6.81 -1.53
C ASN A 466 -24.68 -5.63 -1.03
N LYS A 467 -24.80 -4.64 -1.87
CA LYS A 467 -25.51 -3.40 -1.56
C LYS A 467 -26.41 -3.03 -2.74
N GLY A 468 -27.70 -3.25 -2.57
CA GLY A 468 -28.73 -2.94 -3.56
C GLY A 468 -29.43 -1.60 -3.30
N ALA A 469 -30.45 -1.29 -4.09
CA ALA A 469 -31.21 -0.04 -3.92
C ALA A 469 -32.09 -0.03 -2.66
N ASN A 470 -32.60 -1.17 -2.24
CA ASN A 470 -33.51 -1.33 -1.09
C ASN A 470 -33.16 -2.51 -0.18
N THR A 471 -32.04 -3.16 -0.45
CA THR A 471 -31.56 -4.32 0.31
C THR A 471 -30.05 -4.24 0.52
N ILE A 472 -29.59 -4.91 1.55
CA ILE A 472 -28.17 -5.13 1.80
C ILE A 472 -27.96 -6.53 2.36
N ASP A 473 -27.00 -7.25 1.81
CA ASP A 473 -26.62 -8.58 2.28
C ASP A 473 -25.48 -8.45 3.28
N VAL A 474 -25.69 -8.99 4.47
CA VAL A 474 -24.72 -8.92 5.58
C VAL A 474 -24.48 -10.31 6.16
N PHE A 475 -23.34 -10.49 6.79
CA PHE A 475 -23.01 -11.68 7.57
C PHE A 475 -22.05 -11.32 8.71
N VAL A 476 -22.00 -12.16 9.74
CA VAL A 476 -21.09 -12.03 10.88
C VAL A 476 -19.78 -12.77 10.56
N ASP A 477 -18.68 -12.05 10.50
CA ASP A 477 -17.34 -12.57 10.21
C ASP A 477 -16.61 -12.81 11.52
N TYR A 478 -16.61 -14.07 11.98
CA TYR A 478 -15.96 -14.48 13.22
C TYR A 478 -14.48 -14.79 13.02
N THR A 479 -13.71 -14.57 14.08
CA THR A 479 -12.35 -15.09 14.19
C THR A 479 -12.22 -15.96 15.45
N PRO A 480 -11.92 -17.28 15.33
CA PRO A 480 -11.72 -18.03 14.09
C PRO A 480 -13.01 -18.29 13.32
N SER A 481 -12.89 -18.52 12.01
CA SER A 481 -14.00 -18.72 11.07
C SER A 481 -14.84 -20.00 11.29
N SER A 482 -14.51 -20.81 12.29
CA SER A 482 -15.25 -22.03 12.65
C SER A 482 -16.53 -21.76 13.45
N ARG A 483 -16.75 -20.52 13.86
CA ARG A 483 -17.95 -20.12 14.61
C ARG A 483 -19.13 -19.93 13.66
N THR A 484 -20.33 -20.31 14.11
CA THR A 484 -21.54 -20.34 13.28
C THR A 484 -22.74 -19.66 13.95
N GLU A 485 -22.57 -19.10 15.12
CA GLU A 485 -23.64 -18.44 15.86
C GLU A 485 -24.20 -17.26 15.07
N SER A 486 -25.50 -17.04 15.18
CA SER A 486 -26.18 -15.88 14.59
C SER A 486 -26.32 -14.77 15.61
N GLU A 487 -26.31 -13.52 15.12
CA GLU A 487 -26.38 -12.31 15.95
C GLU A 487 -27.59 -11.45 15.56
N THR A 488 -28.05 -10.65 16.49
CA THR A 488 -29.02 -9.57 16.25
C THR A 488 -28.27 -8.35 15.73
N VAL A 489 -28.71 -7.77 14.64
CA VAL A 489 -28.02 -6.63 13.99
C VAL A 489 -28.93 -5.42 13.92
N GLY A 490 -28.46 -4.33 14.53
CA GLY A 490 -29.01 -3.02 14.30
C GLY A 490 -28.39 -2.38 13.06
N TRP A 491 -29.16 -1.61 12.33
CA TRP A 491 -28.73 -1.00 11.09
C TRP A 491 -29.27 0.43 10.90
N CYS A 492 -28.51 1.24 10.18
CA CYS A 492 -28.91 2.57 9.74
C CYS A 492 -28.55 2.75 8.26
N VAL A 493 -29.46 3.30 7.49
CA VAL A 493 -29.25 3.70 6.09
C VAL A 493 -29.49 5.20 5.99
N MET A 494 -28.54 5.92 5.39
CA MET A 494 -28.62 7.35 5.20
C MET A 494 -28.32 7.73 3.76
N GLU A 495 -29.19 8.50 3.11
CA GLU A 495 -28.84 9.12 1.83
C GLU A 495 -27.69 10.09 2.03
N THR A 496 -26.64 9.90 1.24
CA THR A 496 -25.51 10.84 1.19
C THR A 496 -25.67 11.62 -0.11
N GLY A 497 -25.68 12.96 -0.05
CA GLY A 497 -25.67 13.79 -1.27
C GLY A 497 -24.51 13.43 -2.19
N ASN A 498 -24.40 14.05 -3.35
CA ASN A 498 -23.31 13.81 -4.30
C ASN A 498 -22.00 13.75 -3.55
N ALA A 499 -21.45 12.56 -3.50
CA ALA A 499 -20.30 12.29 -2.66
C ALA A 499 -19.12 13.15 -3.12
N THR A 500 -18.77 14.11 -2.31
CA THR A 500 -17.53 14.88 -2.38
C THR A 500 -16.51 14.29 -1.41
N GLY A 501 -16.42 12.96 -1.36
CA GLY A 501 -15.31 12.25 -0.73
C GLY A 501 -14.30 11.87 -1.79
N ILE A 502 -13.06 11.62 -1.41
CA ILE A 502 -12.00 11.14 -2.30
C ILE A 502 -12.51 9.87 -2.99
N TYR A 503 -13.05 10.03 -4.19
CA TYR A 503 -13.29 8.91 -5.07
C TYR A 503 -11.99 8.69 -5.84
N ASP A 504 -11.37 7.56 -5.59
CA ASP A 504 -10.49 6.99 -6.57
C ASP A 504 -11.35 6.74 -7.82
N THR A 505 -11.23 7.62 -8.80
CA THR A 505 -11.85 7.48 -10.13
C THR A 505 -11.19 6.35 -10.91
N GLN A 506 -10.60 5.37 -10.22
CA GLN A 506 -10.16 4.18 -10.89
C GLN A 506 -11.38 3.41 -11.40
N THR A 507 -11.36 3.17 -12.66
CA THR A 507 -12.22 2.50 -13.62
C THR A 507 -12.99 1.25 -13.15
N ASP A 508 -12.81 0.78 -11.93
CA ASP A 508 -13.37 -0.49 -11.45
C ASP A 508 -14.86 -0.43 -11.05
N ASP A 509 -15.37 0.72 -10.62
CA ASP A 509 -16.78 0.82 -10.21
C ASP A 509 -17.74 0.93 -11.40
N ILE A 510 -17.30 1.53 -12.50
CA ILE A 510 -18.13 1.65 -13.72
C ILE A 510 -18.16 0.34 -14.49
N THR A 511 -17.04 -0.38 -14.56
CA THR A 511 -17.01 -1.71 -15.21
C THR A 511 -17.95 -2.72 -14.56
N ARG A 512 -18.31 -2.52 -13.28
CA ARG A 512 -19.27 -3.35 -12.55
C ARG A 512 -20.70 -2.84 -12.56
N MET A 513 -20.90 -1.56 -12.89
CA MET A 513 -22.22 -0.92 -12.94
C MET A 513 -22.78 -0.87 -14.35
N LEU A 514 -21.95 -0.91 -15.38
CA LEU A 514 -22.37 -0.91 -16.77
C LEU A 514 -22.35 -2.33 -17.32
N VAL A 515 -23.46 -2.73 -17.86
CA VAL A 515 -23.58 -3.96 -18.65
C VAL A 515 -23.58 -3.56 -20.11
N TYR A 516 -22.64 -4.15 -20.87
CA TYR A 516 -22.67 -4.12 -22.31
C TYR A 516 -23.14 -5.47 -22.84
N ASP A 517 -24.32 -5.49 -23.43
CA ASP A 517 -24.84 -6.65 -24.14
C ASP A 517 -24.29 -6.63 -25.57
N ASN A 518 -23.25 -7.45 -25.80
CA ASN A 518 -22.58 -7.53 -27.09
C ASN A 518 -23.48 -8.11 -28.21
N GLY A 519 -24.51 -8.91 -27.84
CA GLY A 519 -25.45 -9.48 -28.81
C GLY A 519 -26.43 -8.46 -29.36
N ASN A 520 -26.82 -7.47 -28.56
CA ASN A 520 -27.82 -6.45 -28.91
C ASN A 520 -27.24 -5.04 -29.04
N GLY A 521 -25.96 -4.85 -28.77
CA GLY A 521 -25.28 -3.55 -28.83
C GLY A 521 -25.82 -2.52 -27.85
N LYS A 522 -26.27 -2.95 -26.66
CA LYS A 522 -26.90 -2.09 -25.66
C LYS A 522 -26.02 -1.93 -24.42
N ILE A 523 -25.99 -0.73 -23.89
CA ILE A 523 -25.30 -0.38 -22.64
C ILE A 523 -26.36 0.11 -21.65
N CYS A 524 -26.37 -0.50 -20.46
CA CYS A 524 -27.25 -0.10 -19.36
C CYS A 524 -26.55 -0.25 -18.01
N LEU A 525 -27.16 0.27 -16.96
CA LEU A 525 -26.71 -0.02 -15.59
C LEU A 525 -27.13 -1.42 -15.16
N LEU A 526 -26.25 -2.14 -14.47
CA LEU A 526 -26.45 -3.53 -14.02
C LEU A 526 -27.75 -3.73 -13.23
N ASN A 527 -28.15 -2.73 -12.46
CA ASN A 527 -29.35 -2.79 -11.63
C ASN A 527 -30.51 -1.93 -12.17
N GLY A 528 -30.45 -1.54 -13.46
CA GLY A 528 -31.38 -0.60 -14.04
C GLY A 528 -31.16 0.84 -13.50
N GLY A 529 -31.77 1.81 -14.14
CA GLY A 529 -31.70 3.22 -13.73
C GLY A 529 -31.29 4.14 -14.85
N ILE A 530 -31.44 5.43 -14.61
CA ILE A 530 -31.17 6.48 -15.60
C ILE A 530 -29.72 6.93 -15.51
N MET A 531 -29.01 6.84 -16.64
CA MET A 531 -27.68 7.42 -16.80
C MET A 531 -27.81 8.93 -17.05
N PRO A 532 -27.24 9.80 -16.21
CA PRO A 532 -27.44 11.26 -16.33
C PRO A 532 -26.84 11.83 -17.62
N LYS A 533 -25.69 11.34 -18.03
CA LYS A 533 -25.05 11.62 -19.32
C LYS A 533 -24.15 10.46 -19.69
N ILE A 534 -24.22 10.03 -20.95
CA ILE A 534 -23.33 9.00 -21.47
C ILE A 534 -22.75 9.44 -22.81
N ASP A 535 -21.44 9.43 -22.91
CA ASP A 535 -20.68 9.80 -24.09
C ASP A 535 -19.88 8.59 -24.59
N VAL A 536 -19.89 8.33 -25.89
CA VAL A 536 -19.13 7.25 -26.54
C VAL A 536 -18.09 7.87 -27.46
N TYR A 537 -16.84 7.48 -27.27
CA TYR A 537 -15.70 7.97 -28.04
C TYR A 537 -15.02 6.83 -28.80
N SER A 538 -14.45 7.16 -29.94
CA SER A 538 -13.47 6.29 -30.62
C SER A 538 -12.18 6.17 -29.78
N VAL A 539 -11.32 5.21 -30.11
CA VAL A 539 -9.99 5.09 -29.50
C VAL A 539 -9.08 6.30 -29.76
N THR A 540 -9.39 7.10 -30.77
CA THR A 540 -8.66 8.35 -31.09
C THR A 540 -9.21 9.57 -30.33
N GLY A 541 -10.21 9.38 -29.45
CA GLY A 541 -10.82 10.45 -28.66
C GLY A 541 -11.94 11.24 -29.36
N GLN A 542 -12.36 10.84 -30.57
CA GLN A 542 -13.47 11.48 -31.26
C GLN A 542 -14.79 11.11 -30.58
N LEU A 543 -15.62 12.09 -30.22
CA LEU A 543 -16.98 11.86 -29.70
C LEU A 543 -17.87 11.33 -30.82
N LEU A 544 -18.44 10.15 -30.65
CA LEU A 544 -19.29 9.47 -31.63
C LEU A 544 -20.77 9.57 -31.28
N LEU A 545 -21.09 9.52 -30.00
CA LEU A 545 -22.45 9.53 -29.49
C LEU A 545 -22.49 10.19 -28.11
N SER A 546 -23.49 11.03 -27.87
CA SER A 546 -23.78 11.63 -26.56
C SER A 546 -25.29 11.58 -26.30
N ARG A 547 -25.66 11.15 -25.11
CA ARG A 547 -27.06 11.14 -24.64
C ARG A 547 -27.13 11.58 -23.18
N THR A 548 -28.24 12.17 -22.82
CA THR A 548 -28.56 12.55 -21.45
C THR A 548 -29.84 11.84 -21.04
N THR A 549 -29.91 11.45 -19.76
CA THR A 549 -31.11 10.91 -19.11
C THR A 549 -31.65 9.65 -19.82
N VAL A 550 -30.78 8.67 -20.08
CA VAL A 550 -31.17 7.40 -20.71
C VAL A 550 -30.99 6.22 -19.74
N ASP A 551 -31.89 5.26 -19.80
CA ASP A 551 -31.83 3.98 -19.08
C ASP A 551 -31.03 2.94 -19.87
N VAL A 552 -31.10 2.98 -21.20
CA VAL A 552 -30.39 2.11 -22.12
C VAL A 552 -29.82 2.93 -23.27
N LEU A 553 -28.51 2.82 -23.50
CA LEU A 553 -27.86 3.40 -24.68
C LEU A 553 -27.69 2.32 -25.76
N ASP A 554 -28.27 2.55 -26.92
CA ASP A 554 -28.14 1.68 -28.08
C ASP A 554 -26.97 2.14 -28.96
N ILE A 555 -25.96 1.27 -29.12
CA ILE A 555 -24.80 1.45 -29.99
C ILE A 555 -24.74 0.41 -31.11
N SER A 556 -25.86 -0.29 -31.37
CA SER A 556 -25.94 -1.33 -32.42
C SER A 556 -25.50 -0.82 -33.79
N ASN A 557 -25.79 0.45 -34.08
CA ASN A 557 -25.45 1.11 -35.36
C ASN A 557 -23.98 1.54 -35.49
N LEU A 558 -23.19 1.44 -34.42
CA LEU A 558 -21.75 1.72 -34.51
C LEU A 558 -21.01 0.49 -35.06
N PRO A 559 -19.92 0.65 -35.84
CA PRO A 559 -19.13 -0.45 -36.35
C PRO A 559 -18.54 -1.33 -35.24
N ALA A 560 -18.12 -2.56 -35.57
CA ALA A 560 -17.32 -3.36 -34.67
C ALA A 560 -15.98 -2.67 -34.42
N ALA A 561 -15.70 -2.30 -33.19
CA ALA A 561 -14.51 -1.57 -32.76
C ALA A 561 -14.38 -1.53 -31.25
N ILE A 562 -13.28 -0.94 -30.79
CA ILE A 562 -13.09 -0.57 -29.38
C ILE A 562 -13.64 0.85 -29.17
N TYR A 563 -14.47 1.01 -28.16
CA TYR A 563 -15.05 2.29 -27.76
C TYR A 563 -14.68 2.64 -26.33
N LEU A 564 -14.50 3.92 -26.05
CA LEU A 564 -14.41 4.47 -24.70
C LEU A 564 -15.76 5.10 -24.36
N VAL A 565 -16.40 4.57 -23.33
CA VAL A 565 -17.71 5.05 -22.87
C VAL A 565 -17.53 5.79 -21.55
N ARG A 566 -17.94 7.05 -21.53
CA ARG A 566 -17.92 7.90 -20.34
C ARG A 566 -19.33 8.13 -19.84
N VAL A 567 -19.58 7.94 -18.55
CA VAL A 567 -20.88 8.17 -17.92
C VAL A 567 -20.78 9.34 -16.93
N GLY A 568 -21.20 10.51 -17.36
CA GLY A 568 -21.14 11.73 -16.55
C GLY A 568 -19.77 11.94 -15.90
N ASN A 569 -19.77 12.11 -14.58
CA ASN A 569 -18.56 12.20 -13.75
C ASN A 569 -18.18 10.85 -13.11
N LEU A 570 -18.87 9.76 -13.44
CA LEU A 570 -18.67 8.45 -12.84
C LEU A 570 -17.43 7.72 -13.39
N GLY A 571 -16.87 8.16 -14.55
CA GLY A 571 -15.64 7.63 -15.15
C GLY A 571 -15.84 7.08 -16.58
N SER A 572 -14.86 6.31 -17.07
CA SER A 572 -14.86 5.78 -18.44
C SER A 572 -14.63 4.27 -18.47
N LEU A 573 -15.35 3.59 -19.37
CA LEU A 573 -15.25 2.15 -19.61
C LEU A 573 -14.78 1.88 -21.04
N LYS A 574 -13.91 0.89 -21.22
CA LYS A 574 -13.54 0.36 -22.54
C LYS A 574 -14.50 -0.76 -22.92
N ILE A 575 -15.16 -0.62 -24.05
CA ILE A 575 -16.04 -1.63 -24.64
C ILE A 575 -15.42 -2.18 -25.90
N VAL A 576 -15.47 -3.49 -26.08
CA VAL A 576 -15.13 -4.17 -27.34
C VAL A 576 -16.43 -4.63 -27.97
N LYS A 577 -16.86 -3.95 -29.03
CA LYS A 577 -18.01 -4.37 -29.84
C LYS A 577 -17.51 -5.33 -30.94
N SER A 578 -17.98 -6.55 -30.92
CA SER A 578 -17.80 -7.54 -32.00
C SER A 578 -18.97 -7.46 -33.01
N ASN A 579 -18.79 -8.02 -34.19
CA ASN A 579 -19.83 -8.09 -35.24
C ASN A 579 -21.02 -8.92 -34.79
#